data_769e7c9c4aaa3021ee53cd3672ad998c
#
_entry.id   769e7c9c4aaa3021ee53cd3672ad998c
#
_cell.length_a   1.000
_cell.length_b   1.000
_cell.length_c   1.000
_cell.angle_alpha   90.00
_cell.angle_beta   90.00
_cell.angle_gamma   90.00
#
_symmetry.space_group_name_H-M   'P 1'
#
loop_
_entity.id
_entity.type
_entity.pdbx_description
1 polymer ?
#
loop_
_entity_poly.entity_id
_entity_poly.type
_entity_poly.pdbx_seq_one_letter_code
_entity_poly.pdbx_strand_id
1 'polypeptide(L)'
;MKIYADLMWKHKKYRIKSLYGNKWGFSEIGACLGVRPFITTRKFRTVYTAVSDGYVDDVLSKCWYQLNWLNNNTNGGMKRVRQKIDNLKQKRASKVDKEGNESGRFAEIEGIVADQPRKIRGDRCDRLMFEEFGSNPVSRTSWTQGEALVRVGGVRRGIMCGWGTGR
;
A
#
# COMPACT_ATOMS: atom_id res chain seq x y z
N MET A 1 -20.70 1.96 0.55
CA MET A 1 -19.26 1.62 0.63
C MET A 1 -18.90 1.28 2.06
N LYS A 2 -18.26 0.14 2.29
CA LYS A 2 -17.83 -0.28 3.65
C LYS A 2 -16.31 -0.19 3.71
N ILE A 3 -15.78 0.60 4.64
CA ILE A 3 -14.34 0.60 4.94
C ILE A 3 -14.13 -0.32 6.13
N TYR A 4 -13.17 -1.22 5.98
CA TYR A 4 -12.64 -2.01 7.08
C TYR A 4 -11.20 -1.57 7.30
N ALA A 5 -10.94 -0.84 8.38
CA ALA A 5 -9.60 -0.55 8.84
C ALA A 5 -9.35 -1.27 10.15
N ASP A 6 -8.30 -2.08 10.18
CA ASP A 6 -7.83 -2.74 11.38
C ASP A 6 -6.60 -1.94 11.87
N LEU A 7 -6.83 -1.00 12.76
CA LEU A 7 -5.76 -0.22 13.37
C LEU A 7 -5.29 -0.92 14.63
N MET A 8 -4.03 -1.36 14.64
CA MET A 8 -3.37 -1.82 15.84
C MET A 8 -2.42 -0.72 16.35
N TRP A 9 -2.76 -0.10 17.47
CA TRP A 9 -1.85 0.77 18.18
C TRP A 9 -1.70 0.28 19.62
N LYS A 10 -0.47 -0.01 20.04
CA LYS A 10 -0.10 -0.38 21.41
C LYS A 10 -1.11 -1.34 22.09
N HIS A 11 -1.23 -2.56 21.57
CA HIS A 11 -2.02 -3.64 22.16
C HIS A 11 -3.55 -3.56 22.11
N LYS A 12 -4.14 -2.56 21.45
CA LYS A 12 -5.60 -2.49 21.25
C LYS A 12 -5.95 -2.68 19.78
N LYS A 13 -6.85 -3.62 19.48
CA LYS A 13 -7.45 -3.79 18.16
C LYS A 13 -8.60 -2.81 18.00
N TYR A 14 -8.50 -1.92 17.00
CA TYR A 14 -9.62 -1.09 16.60
C TYR A 14 -10.13 -1.54 15.24
N ARG A 15 -11.41 -1.84 15.13
CA ARG A 15 -12.11 -2.04 13.87
C ARG A 15 -12.93 -0.80 13.58
N ILE A 16 -12.57 -0.07 12.55
CA ILE A 16 -13.38 1.03 12.07
C ILE A 16 -14.22 0.51 10.92
N LYS A 17 -15.55 0.49 11.10
CA LYS A 17 -16.51 0.28 10.02
C LYS A 17 -17.11 1.62 9.68
N SER A 18 -16.92 2.07 8.45
CA SER A 18 -17.58 3.27 7.96
C SER A 18 -18.36 2.95 6.70
N LEU A 19 -19.61 3.33 6.66
CA LEU A 19 -20.52 3.18 5.53
C LEU A 19 -20.68 4.56 4.88
N TYR A 20 -20.18 4.73 3.66
CA TYR A 20 -20.32 5.96 2.91
C TYR A 20 -20.81 5.68 1.48
N GLY A 21 -21.52 6.63 0.88
CA GLY A 21 -21.93 6.58 -0.50
C GLY A 21 -20.75 6.66 -1.49
N ASN A 22 -21.02 6.42 -2.75
CA ASN A 22 -20.04 6.45 -3.83
C ASN A 22 -19.39 7.84 -3.99
N LYS A 23 -18.10 7.88 -4.40
CA LYS A 23 -17.32 9.08 -4.79
C LYS A 23 -16.71 9.91 -3.65
N TRP A 24 -16.38 9.33 -2.53
CA TRP A 24 -15.71 10.05 -1.43
C TRP A 24 -14.18 10.10 -1.52
N GLY A 25 -13.59 9.74 -2.66
CA GLY A 25 -12.14 9.84 -2.87
C GLY A 25 -11.30 8.89 -2.00
N PHE A 26 -11.83 7.74 -1.63
CA PHE A 26 -11.11 6.80 -0.75
C PHE A 26 -9.84 6.24 -1.37
N SER A 27 -9.80 6.06 -2.68
CA SER A 27 -8.58 5.67 -3.38
C SER A 27 -7.51 6.76 -3.28
N GLU A 28 -7.91 8.04 -3.24
CA GLU A 28 -6.97 9.16 -2.98
C GLU A 28 -6.44 9.13 -1.54
N ILE A 29 -7.31 8.89 -0.56
CA ILE A 29 -6.90 8.72 0.84
C ILE A 29 -6.01 7.49 0.97
N GLY A 30 -6.38 6.38 0.33
CA GLY A 30 -5.58 5.17 0.25
C GLY A 30 -4.18 5.43 -0.30
N ALA A 31 -4.08 6.19 -1.39
CA ALA A 31 -2.81 6.61 -1.97
C ALA A 31 -1.98 7.46 -0.99
N CYS A 32 -2.58 8.44 -0.32
CA CYS A 32 -1.91 9.25 0.72
C CYS A 32 -1.34 8.37 1.85
N LEU A 33 -2.08 7.35 2.27
CA LEU A 33 -1.63 6.43 3.31
C LEU A 33 -0.36 5.66 2.93
N GLY A 34 -0.14 5.37 1.64
CA GLY A 34 1.09 4.75 1.16
C GLY A 34 2.22 5.76 0.90
N VAL A 35 1.88 6.90 0.31
CA VAL A 35 2.84 7.94 -0.04
C VAL A 35 3.51 8.55 1.19
N ARG A 36 2.75 8.83 2.24
CA ARG A 36 3.28 9.42 3.48
C ARG A 36 4.44 8.60 4.07
N PRO A 37 4.31 7.31 4.40
CA PRO A 37 5.43 6.55 4.94
C PRO A 37 6.56 6.36 3.93
N PHE A 38 6.28 6.29 2.63
CA PHE A 38 7.31 6.25 1.59
C PHE A 38 8.26 7.44 1.66
N ILE A 39 7.76 8.65 1.96
CA ILE A 39 8.59 9.85 2.07
C ILE A 39 9.14 10.09 3.48
N THR A 40 8.49 9.61 4.54
CA THR A 40 8.87 9.95 5.93
C THR A 40 9.58 8.83 6.68
N THR A 41 9.33 7.56 6.32
CA THR A 41 9.76 6.40 7.12
C THR A 41 10.87 5.61 6.43
N ARG A 42 11.76 5.04 7.20
CA ARG A 42 12.82 4.14 6.71
C ARG A 42 12.33 2.69 6.71
N LYS A 43 12.67 1.93 5.67
CA LYS A 43 12.33 0.50 5.52
C LYS A 43 10.82 0.21 5.69
N PHE A 44 10.00 1.04 5.08
CA PHE A 44 8.55 0.88 5.12
C PHE A 44 8.02 0.38 3.78
N ARG A 45 7.33 -0.75 3.77
CA ARG A 45 6.75 -1.32 2.56
C ARG A 45 5.23 -1.25 2.61
N THR A 46 4.66 -0.57 1.61
CA THR A 46 3.21 -0.54 1.35
C THR A 46 2.92 -1.38 0.11
N VAL A 47 2.00 -2.32 0.23
CA VAL A 47 1.52 -3.14 -0.87
C VAL A 47 0.06 -2.80 -1.14
N TYR A 48 -0.25 -2.44 -2.38
CA TYR A 48 -1.62 -2.30 -2.88
C TYR A 48 -2.03 -3.54 -3.62
N THR A 49 -3.25 -3.99 -3.41
CA THR A 49 -3.77 -5.16 -4.10
C THR A 49 -5.23 -4.98 -4.49
N ALA A 50 -5.59 -5.52 -5.64
CA ALA A 50 -6.95 -5.56 -6.15
C ALA A 50 -7.18 -6.82 -6.97
N VAL A 51 -8.42 -7.07 -7.37
CA VAL A 51 -8.79 -8.23 -8.18
C VAL A 51 -8.31 -8.11 -9.63
N SER A 52 -8.09 -6.91 -10.12
CA SER A 52 -7.65 -6.66 -11.50
C SER A 52 -6.51 -5.67 -11.57
N ASP A 53 -5.78 -5.74 -12.66
CA ASP A 53 -4.66 -4.87 -12.99
C ASP A 53 -5.06 -3.39 -13.04
N GLY A 54 -6.21 -3.11 -13.67
CA GLY A 54 -6.71 -1.74 -13.81
C GLY A 54 -6.96 -1.05 -12.46
N TYR A 55 -7.49 -1.74 -11.47
CA TYR A 55 -7.68 -1.18 -10.13
C TYR A 55 -6.34 -0.95 -9.39
N VAL A 56 -5.38 -1.85 -9.58
CA VAL A 56 -4.03 -1.67 -9.03
C VAL A 56 -3.36 -0.45 -9.67
N ASP A 57 -3.44 -0.33 -10.99
CA ASP A 57 -2.86 0.79 -11.72
C ASP A 57 -3.51 2.12 -11.37
N ASP A 58 -4.82 2.14 -11.16
CA ASP A 58 -5.55 3.35 -10.77
C ASP A 58 -5.05 3.89 -9.42
N VAL A 59 -4.96 3.06 -8.39
CA VAL A 59 -4.47 3.52 -7.08
C VAL A 59 -2.99 3.87 -7.10
N LEU A 60 -2.15 3.13 -7.85
CA LEU A 60 -0.74 3.46 -7.99
C LEU A 60 -0.54 4.77 -8.76
N SER A 61 -1.32 5.03 -9.80
CA SER A 61 -1.29 6.31 -10.54
C SER A 61 -1.55 7.50 -9.61
N LYS A 62 -2.49 7.36 -8.67
CA LYS A 62 -2.75 8.37 -7.63
C LYS A 62 -1.54 8.54 -6.69
N CYS A 63 -0.90 7.45 -6.29
CA CYS A 63 0.34 7.52 -5.51
C CYS A 63 1.44 8.28 -6.25
N TRP A 64 1.61 7.99 -7.56
CA TRP A 64 2.65 8.65 -8.37
C TRP A 64 2.34 10.12 -8.63
N TYR A 65 1.08 10.45 -8.85
CA TYR A 65 0.63 11.85 -8.96
C TYR A 65 0.94 12.63 -7.68
N GLN A 66 0.58 12.10 -6.51
CA GLN A 66 0.85 12.74 -5.23
C GLN A 66 2.35 12.91 -4.94
N LEU A 67 3.18 11.90 -5.27
CA LEU A 67 4.64 12.01 -5.15
C LEU A 67 5.21 13.09 -6.05
N ASN A 68 4.74 13.17 -7.29
CA ASN A 68 5.17 14.20 -8.24
C ASN A 68 4.73 15.59 -7.80
N TRP A 69 3.50 15.73 -7.33
CA TRP A 69 3.00 16.99 -6.79
C TRP A 69 3.84 17.46 -5.61
N LEU A 70 4.13 16.58 -4.64
CA LEU A 70 4.99 16.91 -3.50
C LEU A 70 6.40 17.32 -3.94
N ASN A 71 6.99 16.60 -4.88
CA ASN A 71 8.32 16.96 -5.40
C ASN A 71 8.35 18.35 -6.03
N ASN A 72 7.29 18.71 -6.74
CA ASN A 72 7.21 19.99 -7.47
C ASN A 72 6.85 21.18 -6.55
N ASN A 73 6.13 20.92 -5.45
CA ASN A 73 5.59 21.99 -4.60
C ASN A 73 6.30 22.14 -3.23
N THR A 74 7.33 21.34 -2.94
CA THR A 74 8.08 21.39 -1.67
C THR A 74 9.57 21.71 -1.86
N ASN A 75 9.94 22.39 -2.95
CA ASN A 75 11.34 22.71 -3.30
C ASN A 75 12.27 21.48 -3.25
N GLY A 76 11.74 20.31 -3.59
CA GLY A 76 12.47 19.04 -3.56
C GLY A 76 12.71 18.46 -2.16
N GLY A 77 12.22 19.08 -1.09
CA GLY A 77 12.40 18.60 0.28
C GLY A 77 11.78 17.22 0.55
N MET A 78 10.77 16.84 -0.23
CA MET A 78 10.13 15.52 -0.17
C MET A 78 10.65 14.54 -1.22
N LYS A 79 11.61 14.94 -2.05
CA LYS A 79 12.13 14.10 -3.13
C LYS A 79 12.81 12.85 -2.59
N ARG A 80 12.43 11.71 -3.12
CA ARG A 80 13.07 10.41 -2.87
C ARG A 80 13.91 10.00 -4.06
N VAL A 81 15.08 9.46 -3.79
CA VAL A 81 15.91 8.84 -4.82
C VAL A 81 15.33 7.47 -5.14
N ARG A 82 15.02 7.26 -6.41
CA ARG A 82 14.48 6.03 -6.96
C ARG A 82 15.40 5.62 -8.10
N GLN A 83 16.08 4.51 -8.01
CA GLN A 83 17.05 4.12 -9.04
C GLN A 83 16.83 2.72 -9.57
N LYS A 84 16.85 1.72 -8.71
CA LYS A 84 16.78 0.34 -9.15
C LYS A 84 15.36 -0.09 -9.52
N ILE A 85 14.38 0.43 -8.78
CA ILE A 85 12.96 0.12 -8.97
C ILE A 85 12.21 1.45 -9.05
N ASP A 86 11.89 1.85 -10.28
CA ASP A 86 11.08 3.03 -10.58
C ASP A 86 10.22 2.77 -11.82
N ASN A 87 9.20 1.96 -11.66
CA ASN A 87 8.24 1.62 -12.70
C ASN A 87 6.80 1.86 -12.24
N LEU A 88 5.84 1.56 -13.10
CA LEU A 88 4.42 1.78 -12.79
C LEU A 88 3.95 0.94 -11.59
N LYS A 89 4.39 -0.31 -11.49
CA LYS A 89 3.95 -1.24 -10.44
C LYS A 89 4.71 -1.13 -9.13
N GLN A 90 5.92 -0.57 -9.15
CA GLN A 90 6.78 -0.55 -7.98
C GLN A 90 7.73 0.64 -7.98
N LYS A 91 7.86 1.28 -6.82
CA LYS A 91 8.88 2.30 -6.56
C LYS A 91 9.57 2.06 -5.24
N ARG A 92 10.91 2.19 -5.23
CA ARG A 92 11.73 2.01 -4.04
C ARG A 92 12.65 3.21 -3.82
N ALA A 93 12.61 3.78 -2.64
CA ALA A 93 13.41 4.94 -2.24
C ALA A 93 14.82 4.52 -1.81
N SER A 94 15.64 4.11 -2.79
CA SER A 94 17.03 3.70 -2.60
C SER A 94 17.89 4.17 -3.77
N LYS A 95 19.19 4.13 -3.59
CA LYS A 95 20.19 4.30 -4.65
C LYS A 95 21.21 3.16 -4.59
N VAL A 96 21.77 2.83 -5.72
CA VAL A 96 22.81 1.82 -5.87
C VAL A 96 24.10 2.54 -6.23
N ASP A 97 25.19 2.22 -5.56
CA ASP A 97 26.54 2.73 -5.90
C ASP A 97 27.15 1.95 -7.08
N LYS A 98 28.38 2.34 -7.46
CA LYS A 98 29.09 1.69 -8.59
C LYS A 98 29.45 0.23 -8.26
N GLU A 99 29.60 -0.11 -7.02
CA GLU A 99 29.94 -1.44 -6.50
C GLU A 99 28.68 -2.32 -6.36
N GLY A 100 27.48 -1.79 -6.60
CA GLY A 100 26.22 -2.52 -6.50
C GLY A 100 25.58 -2.52 -5.10
N ASN A 101 26.15 -1.80 -4.12
CA ASN A 101 25.59 -1.71 -2.78
C ASN A 101 24.39 -0.77 -2.76
N GLU A 102 23.29 -1.23 -2.19
CA GLU A 102 22.07 -0.44 -2.07
C GLU A 102 22.07 0.37 -0.76
N SER A 103 21.82 1.67 -0.87
CA SER A 103 21.73 2.58 0.25
C SER A 103 20.49 3.48 0.17
N GLY A 104 20.14 4.14 1.29
CA GLY A 104 19.02 5.06 1.33
C GLY A 104 17.97 4.68 2.36
N ARG A 105 16.71 5.00 2.09
CA ARG A 105 15.62 4.75 3.06
C ARG A 105 14.93 3.41 2.89
N PHE A 106 15.07 2.76 1.76
CA PHE A 106 14.45 1.46 1.46
C PHE A 106 12.93 1.42 1.62
N ALA A 107 12.28 2.58 1.57
CA ALA A 107 10.83 2.63 1.57
C ALA A 107 10.31 2.23 0.19
N GLU A 108 9.20 1.50 0.17
CA GLU A 108 8.69 0.86 -1.04
C GLU A 108 7.18 0.98 -1.14
N ILE A 109 6.70 1.22 -2.35
CA ILE A 109 5.30 1.09 -2.74
C ILE A 109 5.23 0.12 -3.89
N GLU A 110 4.37 -0.89 -3.78
CA GLU A 110 4.22 -1.94 -4.77
C GLU A 110 2.75 -2.27 -5.00
N GLY A 111 2.40 -2.65 -6.22
CA GLY A 111 1.08 -3.13 -6.61
C GLY A 111 1.10 -4.59 -7.03
N ILE A 112 0.18 -5.38 -6.49
CA ILE A 112 0.03 -6.80 -6.78
C ILE A 112 -1.41 -7.10 -7.16
N VAL A 113 -1.62 -7.75 -8.30
CA VAL A 113 -2.94 -8.25 -8.70
C VAL A 113 -3.26 -9.52 -7.94
N ALA A 114 -4.37 -9.53 -7.20
CA ALA A 114 -4.83 -10.65 -6.39
C ALA A 114 -6.15 -11.21 -6.91
N ASP A 115 -6.18 -11.60 -8.18
CA ASP A 115 -7.27 -12.36 -8.81
C ASP A 115 -7.41 -13.77 -8.19
N GLN A 116 -6.33 -14.28 -7.59
CA GLN A 116 -6.29 -15.53 -6.83
C GLN A 116 -5.65 -15.27 -5.45
N PRO A 117 -6.21 -15.83 -4.36
CA PRO A 117 -5.69 -15.57 -3.01
C PRO A 117 -4.20 -15.90 -2.85
N ARG A 118 -3.70 -16.94 -3.54
CA ARG A 118 -2.29 -17.35 -3.50
C ARG A 118 -1.30 -16.29 -4.00
N LYS A 119 -1.76 -15.33 -4.82
CA LYS A 119 -0.90 -14.25 -5.35
C LYS A 119 -0.54 -13.19 -4.30
N ILE A 120 -1.28 -13.14 -3.18
CA ILE A 120 -0.96 -12.27 -2.04
C ILE A 120 0.19 -12.85 -1.19
N ARG A 121 0.83 -13.92 -1.61
CA ARG A 121 2.01 -14.47 -0.94
C ARG A 121 3.26 -13.74 -1.41
N GLY A 122 4.14 -13.42 -0.48
CA GLY A 122 5.39 -12.75 -0.81
C GLY A 122 6.08 -12.22 0.44
N ASP A 123 6.91 -11.22 0.24
CA ASP A 123 7.63 -10.57 1.32
C ASP A 123 6.71 -9.81 2.26
N ARG A 124 7.12 -9.71 3.51
CA ARG A 124 6.39 -8.96 4.54
C ARG A 124 6.24 -7.51 4.17
N CYS A 125 5.12 -6.93 4.58
CA CYS A 125 4.84 -5.51 4.42
C CYS A 125 4.35 -4.88 5.73
N ASP A 126 4.57 -3.58 5.85
CA ASP A 126 4.08 -2.80 6.99
C ASP A 126 2.63 -2.37 6.78
N ARG A 127 2.21 -2.31 5.51
CA ARG A 127 0.85 -1.95 5.15
C ARG A 127 0.39 -2.71 3.92
N LEU A 128 -0.76 -3.40 4.06
CA LEU A 128 -1.44 -4.10 2.97
C LEU A 128 -2.79 -3.41 2.72
N MET A 129 -2.96 -2.93 1.50
CA MET A 129 -4.09 -2.11 1.08
C MET A 129 -4.89 -2.85 0.00
N PHE A 130 -6.21 -3.00 0.20
CA PHE A 130 -7.10 -3.65 -0.74
C PHE A 130 -8.00 -2.61 -1.42
N GLU A 131 -7.80 -2.39 -2.71
CA GLU A 131 -8.67 -1.58 -3.56
C GLU A 131 -9.85 -2.42 -4.04
N GLU A 132 -11.04 -1.82 -4.12
CA GLU A 132 -12.30 -2.47 -4.51
C GLU A 132 -12.58 -3.80 -3.78
N PHE A 133 -12.29 -3.81 -2.46
CA PHE A 133 -12.39 -5.00 -1.62
C PHE A 133 -13.79 -5.60 -1.59
N GLY A 134 -14.83 -4.77 -1.64
CA GLY A 134 -16.23 -5.21 -1.56
C GLY A 134 -16.71 -5.94 -2.81
N SER A 135 -16.16 -5.64 -3.99
CA SER A 135 -16.50 -6.27 -5.26
C SER A 135 -15.67 -7.52 -5.58
N ASN A 136 -14.59 -7.75 -4.85
CA ASN A 136 -13.71 -8.90 -5.07
C ASN A 136 -14.31 -10.19 -4.48
N PRO A 137 -14.65 -11.20 -5.29
CA PRO A 137 -15.28 -12.45 -4.82
C PRO A 137 -14.37 -13.27 -3.88
N VAL A 138 -13.07 -13.09 -3.97
CA VAL A 138 -12.08 -13.79 -3.12
C VAL A 138 -11.53 -12.90 -2.00
N SER A 139 -12.14 -11.75 -1.75
CA SER A 139 -11.65 -10.76 -0.79
C SER A 139 -11.43 -11.32 0.62
N ARG A 140 -12.36 -12.12 1.13
CA ARG A 140 -12.26 -12.71 2.47
C ARG A 140 -11.06 -13.65 2.60
N THR A 141 -10.86 -14.53 1.62
CA THR A 141 -9.73 -15.47 1.60
C THR A 141 -8.41 -14.71 1.40
N SER A 142 -8.40 -13.71 0.52
CA SER A 142 -7.27 -12.81 0.29
C SER A 142 -6.87 -12.05 1.54
N TRP A 143 -7.85 -11.57 2.31
CA TRP A 143 -7.61 -10.93 3.60
C TRP A 143 -6.94 -11.88 4.60
N THR A 144 -7.49 -13.10 4.76
CA THR A 144 -6.92 -14.10 5.67
C THR A 144 -5.49 -14.47 5.30
N GLN A 145 -5.20 -14.64 4.01
CA GLN A 145 -3.84 -14.91 3.53
C GLN A 145 -2.90 -13.72 3.70
N GLY A 146 -3.41 -12.50 3.48
CA GLY A 146 -2.67 -11.25 3.67
C GLY A 146 -2.24 -11.02 5.11
N GLU A 147 -2.93 -11.59 6.09
CA GLU A 147 -2.53 -11.49 7.51
C GLU A 147 -1.11 -12.00 7.77
N ALA A 148 -0.64 -12.98 7.01
CA ALA A 148 0.72 -13.50 7.14
C ALA A 148 1.78 -12.46 6.74
N LEU A 149 1.48 -11.59 5.76
CA LEU A 149 2.40 -10.56 5.28
C LEU A 149 2.64 -9.44 6.31
N VAL A 150 1.66 -9.19 7.17
CA VAL A 150 1.72 -8.15 8.20
C VAL A 150 2.12 -8.68 9.58
N ARG A 151 2.53 -9.96 9.67
CA ARG A 151 2.95 -10.61 10.92
C ARG A 151 4.46 -10.89 10.94
N VAL A 152 5.07 -10.74 12.11
CA VAL A 152 6.47 -11.10 12.37
C VAL A 152 6.51 -11.91 13.67
N GLY A 153 7.00 -13.15 13.60
CA GLY A 153 7.08 -14.02 14.77
C GLY A 153 5.72 -14.27 15.45
N GLY A 154 4.65 -14.42 14.65
CA GLY A 154 3.28 -14.61 15.17
C GLY A 154 2.60 -13.31 15.63
N VAL A 155 3.32 -12.21 15.81
CA VAL A 155 2.78 -10.91 16.24
C VAL A 155 2.45 -10.06 15.02
N ARG A 156 1.24 -9.49 14.99
CA ARG A 156 0.84 -8.54 13.95
C ARG A 156 1.55 -7.20 14.17
N ARG A 157 2.36 -6.79 13.21
CA ARG A 157 3.10 -5.52 13.22
C ARG A 157 2.63 -4.53 12.16
N GLY A 158 2.10 -5.04 11.05
CA GLY A 158 1.59 -4.21 9.97
C GLY A 158 0.07 -3.94 10.07
N ILE A 159 -0.40 -3.08 9.19
CA ILE A 159 -1.80 -2.64 9.08
C ILE A 159 -2.38 -3.21 7.79
N MET A 160 -3.62 -3.67 7.86
CA MET A 160 -4.42 -4.03 6.69
C MET A 160 -5.61 -3.08 6.58
N CYS A 161 -5.82 -2.53 5.39
CA CYS A 161 -6.96 -1.66 5.07
C CYS A 161 -7.62 -2.15 3.77
N GLY A 162 -8.94 -2.02 3.70
CA GLY A 162 -9.68 -2.32 2.49
C GLY A 162 -10.83 -1.32 2.32
N TRP A 163 -11.05 -0.91 1.09
CA TRP A 163 -12.18 -0.05 0.69
C TRP A 163 -12.74 -0.49 -0.66
N GLY A 164 -13.87 0.02 -1.02
CA GLY A 164 -14.55 -0.29 -2.28
C GLY A 164 -16.06 -0.23 -2.16
N THR A 165 -16.72 -0.44 -3.28
CA THR A 165 -18.18 -0.57 -3.35
C THR A 165 -18.62 -1.87 -2.69
N GLY A 166 -19.57 -1.79 -1.76
CA GLY A 166 -20.19 -2.99 -1.19
C GLY A 166 -21.20 -3.59 -2.16
N ARG A 167 -21.21 -4.91 -2.27
CA ARG A 167 -22.35 -5.66 -2.81
C ARG A 167 -23.24 -6.11 -1.66
#